data_62cf8ffdd9788b32ac605a849fb186bd
#
_entry.id   62cf8ffdd9788b32ac605a849fb186bd
#
_cell.length_a   1.000
_cell.length_b   1.000
_cell.length_c   1.000
_cell.angle_alpha   90.00
_cell.angle_beta   90.00
_cell.angle_gamma   90.00
#
_symmetry.space_group_name_H-M   'P 1'
#
loop_
_entity.id
_entity.type
_entity.pdbx_description
1 polymer ?
#
loop_
_entity_poly.entity_id
_entity_poly.type
_entity_poly.pdbx_seq_one_letter_code
_entity_poly.pdbx_strand_id
1 'polypeptide(L)'
;MTENPTQPTVVRTSRGLSIAGTRITLYDVLDYVHAEWPPKLIQHWFTLTDQQIADVMAYLTLHRAEVEAEYQQVLQQAAANRAYWEARNRERLAQLAHLPPKPGQEAVIAKLRARKAELGML
;
A
#
# COMPACT_ATOMS: atom_id res chain seq x y z
N MET A 1 32.24 -8.48 15.98
CA MET A 1 31.54 -8.57 15.84
C MET A 1 30.71 -8.31 16.37
N THR A 2 30.54 -8.23 16.47
CA THR A 2 29.88 -8.21 16.87
C THR A 2 28.75 -7.99 16.79
N GLU A 3 28.39 -8.28 16.24
CA GLU A 3 27.27 -8.08 16.01
C GLU A 3 26.40 -8.15 17.00
N ASN A 4 25.39 -7.44 16.96
CA ASN A 4 24.41 -7.55 17.92
C ASN A 4 23.39 -8.55 17.51
N PRO A 5 23.57 -9.78 17.91
CA PRO A 5 22.68 -10.84 17.48
C PRO A 5 21.27 -10.71 18.04
N THR A 6 21.05 -9.75 18.93
CA THR A 6 19.74 -9.60 19.55
C THR A 6 18.77 -8.80 18.70
N GLN A 7 19.21 -8.29 17.54
CA GLN A 7 18.31 -7.56 16.67
C GLN A 7 17.94 -8.39 15.46
N PRO A 8 16.80 -9.07 15.50
CA PRO A 8 16.38 -9.84 14.32
C PRO A 8 16.04 -8.92 13.16
N THR A 9 16.23 -9.43 11.96
CA THR A 9 15.87 -8.69 10.75
C THR A 9 14.37 -8.50 10.65
N VAL A 10 13.60 -9.53 11.03
CA VAL A 10 12.13 -9.47 11.00
C VAL A 10 11.64 -9.18 12.40
N VAL A 11 10.87 -8.10 12.53
CA VAL A 11 10.30 -7.68 13.82
C VAL A 11 8.82 -7.38 13.65
N ARG A 12 8.08 -7.47 14.74
CA ARG A 12 6.66 -7.11 14.71
C ARG A 12 6.50 -5.68 15.17
N THR A 13 5.84 -4.89 14.35
CA THR A 13 5.58 -3.47 14.63
C THR A 13 4.07 -3.22 14.56
N SER A 14 3.67 -1.97 14.71
CA SER A 14 2.27 -1.59 14.54
C SER A 14 1.75 -1.87 13.12
N ARG A 15 2.67 -2.01 12.16
CA ARG A 15 2.32 -2.36 10.77
C ARG A 15 2.26 -3.85 10.53
N GLY A 16 2.58 -4.67 11.53
CA GLY A 16 2.70 -6.10 11.41
C GLY A 16 4.16 -6.53 11.30
N LEU A 17 4.41 -7.64 10.63
CA LEU A 17 5.78 -8.12 10.44
C LEU A 17 6.52 -7.20 9.48
N SER A 18 7.65 -6.69 9.93
CA SER A 18 8.40 -5.68 9.19
C SER A 18 9.88 -5.97 9.20
N ILE A 19 10.63 -5.34 8.30
CA ILE A 19 12.08 -5.41 8.30
C ILE A 19 12.60 -4.34 9.26
N ALA A 20 13.36 -4.76 10.27
CA ALA A 20 13.85 -3.87 11.31
C ALA A 20 14.54 -2.64 10.73
N GLY A 21 14.24 -1.48 11.29
CA GLY A 21 14.84 -0.23 10.85
C GLY A 21 14.26 0.34 9.57
N THR A 22 13.22 -0.28 9.01
CA THR A 22 12.60 0.18 7.78
C THR A 22 11.09 0.26 7.93
N ARG A 23 10.43 0.82 6.94
CA ARG A 23 8.97 0.82 6.86
C ARG A 23 8.44 -0.32 5.98
N ILE A 24 9.33 -1.17 5.52
CA ILE A 24 8.97 -2.27 4.62
C ILE A 24 8.39 -3.40 5.45
N THR A 25 7.22 -3.88 5.06
CA THR A 25 6.59 -5.03 5.71
C THR A 25 6.85 -6.30 4.90
N LEU A 26 6.68 -7.44 5.53
CA LEU A 26 6.77 -8.71 4.82
C LEU A 26 5.63 -8.86 3.81
N TYR A 27 4.52 -8.20 4.04
CA TYR A 27 3.39 -8.21 3.12
C TYR A 27 3.72 -7.47 1.82
N ASP A 28 4.50 -6.39 1.92
CA ASP A 28 5.02 -5.69 0.75
C ASP A 28 5.92 -6.62 -0.06
N VAL A 29 6.79 -7.37 0.62
CA VAL A 29 7.67 -8.33 -0.04
C VAL A 29 6.84 -9.45 -0.68
N LEU A 30 5.80 -9.92 0.00
CA LEU A 30 4.94 -10.96 -0.54
C LEU A 30 4.25 -10.57 -1.84
N ASP A 31 3.89 -9.30 -2.00
CA ASP A 31 3.31 -8.83 -3.26
C ASP A 31 4.20 -9.20 -4.44
N TYR A 32 5.51 -9.05 -4.28
CA TYR A 32 6.46 -9.36 -5.35
C TYR A 32 6.79 -10.83 -5.42
N VAL A 33 6.78 -11.53 -4.28
CA VAL A 33 6.93 -12.99 -4.28
C VAL A 33 5.76 -13.63 -5.04
N HIS A 34 4.55 -13.14 -4.83
CA HIS A 34 3.38 -13.64 -5.56
C HIS A 34 3.44 -13.31 -7.05
N ALA A 35 4.13 -12.22 -7.38
CA ALA A 35 4.37 -11.84 -8.77
C ALA A 35 5.54 -12.60 -9.38
N GLU A 36 6.11 -13.54 -8.64
CA GLU A 36 7.21 -14.41 -9.08
C GLU A 36 8.51 -13.66 -9.36
N TRP A 37 8.74 -12.58 -8.64
CA TRP A 37 10.01 -11.88 -8.74
C TRP A 37 11.11 -12.68 -8.04
N PRO A 38 12.31 -12.79 -8.63
CA PRO A 38 13.41 -13.44 -7.94
C PRO A 38 13.89 -12.61 -6.75
N PRO A 39 14.45 -13.26 -5.71
CA PRO A 39 14.89 -12.54 -4.51
C PRO A 39 15.85 -11.38 -4.80
N LYS A 40 16.74 -11.55 -5.76
CA LYS A 40 17.69 -10.48 -6.12
C LYS A 40 17.00 -9.24 -6.63
N LEU A 41 15.93 -9.41 -7.38
CA LEU A 41 15.17 -8.28 -7.90
C LEU A 41 14.40 -7.58 -6.77
N ILE A 42 13.85 -8.36 -5.86
CA ILE A 42 13.18 -7.81 -4.68
C ILE A 42 14.18 -7.04 -3.82
N GLN A 43 15.36 -7.61 -3.62
CA GLN A 43 16.43 -6.97 -2.88
C GLN A 43 16.79 -5.61 -3.48
N HIS A 44 16.93 -5.57 -4.78
CA HIS A 44 17.27 -4.34 -5.49
C HIS A 44 16.15 -3.31 -5.39
N TRP A 45 14.91 -3.75 -5.55
CA TRP A 45 13.75 -2.86 -5.52
C TRP A 45 13.59 -2.16 -4.17
N PHE A 46 13.76 -2.92 -3.08
CA PHE A 46 13.63 -2.37 -1.74
C PHE A 46 14.94 -1.86 -1.15
N THR A 47 16.03 -1.97 -1.89
CA THR A 47 17.37 -1.57 -1.44
C THR A 47 17.75 -2.28 -0.13
N LEU A 48 17.63 -3.59 -0.14
CA LEU A 48 17.96 -4.42 1.02
C LEU A 48 19.39 -4.93 0.92
N THR A 49 20.00 -5.17 2.07
CA THR A 49 21.31 -5.83 2.10
C THR A 49 21.16 -7.31 1.79
N ASP A 50 22.27 -7.98 1.48
CA ASP A 50 22.27 -9.41 1.27
C ASP A 50 21.73 -10.14 2.50
N GLN A 51 22.11 -9.69 3.68
CA GLN A 51 21.64 -10.29 4.93
C GLN A 51 20.15 -10.09 5.12
N GLN A 52 19.66 -8.90 4.83
CA GLN A 52 18.23 -8.61 5.00
C GLN A 52 17.38 -9.48 4.09
N ILE A 53 17.74 -9.57 2.80
CA ILE A 53 16.94 -10.39 1.89
C ILE A 53 17.03 -11.86 2.25
N ALA A 54 18.21 -12.35 2.65
CA ALA A 54 18.37 -13.71 3.05
C ALA A 54 17.51 -14.05 4.27
N ASP A 55 17.52 -13.18 5.27
CA ASP A 55 16.73 -13.37 6.49
C ASP A 55 15.23 -13.32 6.22
N VAL A 56 14.80 -12.38 5.38
CA VAL A 56 13.40 -12.25 5.02
C VAL A 56 12.92 -13.50 4.28
N MET A 57 13.69 -13.96 3.30
CA MET A 57 13.31 -15.15 2.54
C MET A 57 13.29 -16.38 3.42
N ALA A 58 14.26 -16.50 4.34
CA ALA A 58 14.29 -17.60 5.29
C ALA A 58 13.07 -17.58 6.21
N TYR A 59 12.72 -16.40 6.71
CA TYR A 59 11.52 -16.24 7.56
C TYR A 59 10.26 -16.63 6.80
N LEU A 60 10.13 -16.17 5.56
CA LEU A 60 8.97 -16.52 4.74
C LEU A 60 8.89 -18.02 4.50
N THR A 61 10.03 -18.69 4.30
CA THR A 61 10.04 -20.12 4.12
C THR A 61 9.61 -20.86 5.38
N LEU A 62 10.10 -20.44 6.55
CA LEU A 62 9.80 -21.10 7.81
C LEU A 62 8.38 -20.82 8.31
N HIS A 63 7.86 -19.63 8.05
CA HIS A 63 6.58 -19.21 8.58
C HIS A 63 5.56 -18.88 7.49
N ARG A 64 5.68 -19.55 6.35
CA ARG A 64 4.88 -19.22 5.16
C ARG A 64 3.39 -19.17 5.46
N ALA A 65 2.87 -20.18 6.15
CA ALA A 65 1.43 -20.24 6.42
C ALA A 65 0.97 -19.08 7.28
N GLU A 66 1.74 -18.74 8.32
CA GLU A 66 1.40 -17.64 9.21
C GLU A 66 1.45 -16.29 8.49
N VAL A 67 2.51 -16.08 7.74
CA VAL A 67 2.69 -14.81 7.03
C VAL A 67 1.63 -14.66 5.93
N GLU A 68 1.34 -15.74 5.21
CA GLU A 68 0.30 -15.71 4.19
C GLU A 68 -1.07 -15.40 4.78
N ALA A 69 -1.38 -15.98 5.94
CA ALA A 69 -2.64 -15.70 6.60
C ALA A 69 -2.76 -14.22 6.99
N GLU A 70 -1.69 -13.67 7.53
CA GLU A 70 -1.66 -12.24 7.88
C GLU A 70 -1.74 -11.36 6.63
N TYR A 71 -1.06 -11.78 5.57
CA TYR A 71 -1.10 -11.08 4.29
C TYR A 71 -2.54 -11.00 3.77
N GLN A 72 -3.28 -12.11 3.82
CA GLN A 72 -4.68 -12.12 3.40
C GLN A 72 -5.52 -11.18 4.25
N GLN A 73 -5.28 -11.12 5.56
CA GLN A 73 -5.98 -10.19 6.42
C GLN A 73 -5.68 -8.74 6.05
N VAL A 74 -4.43 -8.44 5.73
CA VAL A 74 -4.02 -7.10 5.30
C VAL A 74 -4.74 -6.72 4.01
N LEU A 75 -4.80 -7.64 3.05
CA LEU A 75 -5.49 -7.40 1.78
C LEU A 75 -7.00 -7.18 2.00
N GLN A 76 -7.61 -7.99 2.84
CA GLN A 76 -9.03 -7.85 3.15
C GLN A 76 -9.31 -6.54 3.84
N GLN A 77 -8.48 -6.15 4.78
CA GLN A 77 -8.63 -4.89 5.49
C GLN A 77 -8.47 -3.71 4.54
N ALA A 78 -7.49 -3.77 3.65
CA ALA A 78 -7.28 -2.73 2.65
C ALA A 78 -8.46 -2.62 1.70
N ALA A 79 -9.00 -3.76 1.27
CA ALA A 79 -10.18 -3.79 0.39
C ALA A 79 -11.41 -3.21 1.11
N ALA A 80 -11.61 -3.59 2.37
CA ALA A 80 -12.72 -3.08 3.17
C ALA A 80 -12.60 -1.57 3.38
N ASN A 81 -11.39 -1.09 3.68
CA ASN A 81 -11.14 0.33 3.85
C ASN A 81 -11.40 1.09 2.56
N ARG A 82 -10.95 0.54 1.43
CA ARG A 82 -11.17 1.15 0.13
C ARG A 82 -12.66 1.25 -0.17
N ALA A 83 -13.39 0.17 0.02
CA ALA A 83 -14.83 0.14 -0.21
C ALA A 83 -15.57 1.16 0.68
N TYR A 84 -15.17 1.24 1.94
CA TYR A 84 -15.73 2.19 2.88
C TYR A 84 -15.53 3.64 2.41
N TRP A 85 -14.29 3.98 2.05
CA TRP A 85 -13.97 5.34 1.62
C TRP A 85 -14.58 5.68 0.26
N GLU A 86 -14.67 4.71 -0.65
CA GLU A 86 -15.33 4.91 -1.93
C GLU A 86 -16.81 5.20 -1.75
N ALA A 87 -17.47 4.46 -0.86
CA ALA A 87 -18.88 4.68 -0.56
C ALA A 87 -19.10 6.07 0.04
N ARG A 88 -18.26 6.47 0.99
CA ARG A 88 -18.36 7.79 1.60
C ARG A 88 -18.10 8.90 0.59
N ASN A 89 -17.14 8.69 -0.29
CA ASN A 89 -16.82 9.67 -1.32
C ASN A 89 -17.96 9.83 -2.32
N ARG A 90 -18.61 8.72 -2.70
CA ARG A 90 -19.76 8.81 -3.60
C ARG A 90 -20.89 9.60 -2.97
N GLU A 91 -21.19 9.31 -1.70
CA GLU A 91 -22.23 10.00 -0.96
C GLU A 91 -21.89 11.49 -0.86
N ARG A 92 -20.65 11.81 -0.51
CA ARG A 92 -20.19 13.18 -0.40
C ARG A 92 -20.28 13.92 -1.72
N LEU A 93 -19.86 13.28 -2.81
CA LEU A 93 -19.94 13.86 -4.14
C LEU A 93 -21.39 14.08 -4.57
N ALA A 94 -22.29 13.13 -4.22
CA ALA A 94 -23.71 13.28 -4.50
C ALA A 94 -24.29 14.48 -3.75
N GLN A 95 -23.92 14.65 -2.48
CA GLN A 95 -24.38 15.81 -1.70
C GLN A 95 -23.85 17.12 -2.28
N LEU A 96 -22.58 17.13 -2.67
CA LEU A 96 -21.98 18.32 -3.28
C LEU A 96 -22.62 18.67 -4.61
N ALA A 97 -23.05 17.68 -5.36
CA ALA A 97 -23.73 17.90 -6.64
C ALA A 97 -25.07 18.61 -6.49
N HIS A 98 -25.72 18.50 -5.32
CA HIS A 98 -26.99 19.13 -5.05
C HIS A 98 -26.85 20.52 -4.42
N LEU A 99 -25.64 20.94 -4.07
CA LEU A 99 -25.43 22.25 -3.50
C LEU A 99 -25.29 23.29 -4.60
N PRO A 100 -25.93 24.47 -4.45
CA PRO A 100 -25.70 25.50 -5.41
C PRO A 100 -24.27 26.04 -5.30
N PRO A 101 -23.64 26.43 -6.42
CA PRO A 101 -22.31 27.02 -6.36
C PRO A 101 -22.31 28.27 -5.55
N LYS A 102 -21.22 28.58 -4.86
CA LYS A 102 -21.07 29.80 -4.12
C LYS A 102 -21.00 30.97 -5.08
N PRO A 103 -21.47 32.16 -4.68
CA PRO A 103 -21.35 33.33 -5.52
C PRO A 103 -19.91 33.55 -5.98
N GLY A 104 -19.71 33.74 -7.26
CA GLY A 104 -18.40 33.93 -7.84
C GLY A 104 -17.69 32.68 -8.30
N GLN A 105 -18.24 31.51 -8.02
CA GLN A 105 -17.62 30.23 -8.45
C GLN A 105 -18.24 29.71 -9.75
N GLU A 106 -19.35 30.23 -10.17
CA GLU A 106 -20.07 29.76 -11.35
C GLU A 106 -19.22 29.80 -12.61
N ALA A 107 -18.47 30.87 -12.80
CA ALA A 107 -17.60 31.03 -13.96
C ALA A 107 -16.47 30.01 -13.93
N VAL A 108 -15.91 29.74 -12.74
CA VAL A 108 -14.84 28.76 -12.57
C VAL A 108 -15.35 27.35 -12.88
N ILE A 109 -16.53 27.03 -12.38
CA ILE A 109 -17.14 25.71 -12.62
C ILE A 109 -17.42 25.53 -14.10
N ALA A 110 -17.95 26.57 -14.77
CA ALA A 110 -18.20 26.52 -16.20
C ALA A 110 -16.92 26.30 -16.98
N LYS A 111 -15.85 27.00 -16.63
CA LYS A 111 -14.54 26.82 -17.25
C LYS A 111 -14.00 25.40 -17.08
N LEU A 112 -14.14 24.85 -15.89
CA LEU A 112 -13.67 23.48 -15.63
C LEU A 112 -14.43 22.46 -16.47
N ARG A 113 -15.74 22.63 -16.60
CA ARG A 113 -16.55 21.73 -17.42
C ARG A 113 -16.20 21.82 -18.90
N ALA A 114 -16.02 23.05 -19.39
CA ALA A 114 -15.63 23.28 -20.76
C ALA A 114 -14.27 22.66 -21.06
N ARG A 115 -13.33 22.82 -20.14
CA ARG A 115 -11.99 22.27 -20.29
C ARG A 115 -12.01 20.74 -20.32
N LYS A 116 -12.84 20.12 -19.47
CA LYS A 116 -13.00 18.67 -19.47
C LYS A 116 -13.51 18.18 -20.83
N ALA A 117 -14.48 18.88 -21.39
CA ALA A 117 -15.02 18.53 -22.69
C ALA A 117 -13.97 18.67 -23.78
N GLU A 118 -13.17 19.74 -23.75
CA GLU A 118 -12.11 19.97 -24.72
C GLU A 118 -11.05 18.86 -24.68
N LEU A 119 -10.74 18.38 -23.51
CA LEU A 119 -9.73 17.35 -23.36
C LEU A 119 -10.25 15.95 -23.70
N GLY A 120 -11.53 15.84 -24.03
CA GLY A 120 -12.12 14.57 -24.40
C GLY A 120 -12.17 13.56 -23.27
N MET A 121 -12.17 14.02 -22.05
CA MET A 121 -12.20 13.19 -20.87
C MET A 121 -13.65 12.86 -20.52
N LEU A 122 -14.20 12.04 -21.31
CA LEU A 122 -15.57 11.63 -21.15
C LEU A 122 -15.65 10.21 -20.62
#